data_d66d900dffdce12439b60ad83afd9512
#
_entry.id   d66d900dffdce12439b60ad83afd9512
#
_cell.length_a   1.000
_cell.length_b   1.000
_cell.length_c   1.000
_cell.angle_alpha   90.00
_cell.angle_beta   90.00
_cell.angle_gamma   90.00
#
_symmetry.space_group_name_H-M   'P 1'
#
loop_
_entity.id
_entity.type
_entity.pdbx_description
1 polymer ?
#
loop_
_entity_poly.entity_id
_entity_poly.type
_entity_poly.pdbx_seq_one_letter_code
_entity_poly.pdbx_strand_id
1 'polypeptide(L)'
;TTPPVKSSPDSQNSALVDDPPHVEPATIEDLPALTELVMDLMSRSDDFSPDRELQERGLRLILEQPNRGRIFVVRNKDKIFGMVNLLFTISTARGGFVILMEDVVIHPDHRGQGYGAMLTDYVVDFARRKNFKRITLLTDRMSAESQEFFKKQGFEYSNMIPMRRIID
;
A
#
# COMPACT_ATOMS: atom_id res chain seq x y z
N THR A 1 -14.21 -58.04 36.35
CA THR A 1 -13.64 -56.71 36.59
C THR A 1 -12.86 -56.24 35.40
N THR A 2 -13.48 -55.36 34.59
CA THR A 2 -12.89 -54.72 33.40
C THR A 2 -12.10 -53.49 33.87
N PRO A 3 -10.84 -53.29 33.42
CA PRO A 3 -10.11 -52.07 33.80
C PRO A 3 -10.67 -50.89 33.00
N PRO A 4 -10.63 -49.68 33.58
CA PRO A 4 -11.14 -48.49 32.88
C PRO A 4 -10.24 -48.11 31.72
N VAL A 5 -10.86 -47.84 30.62
CA VAL A 5 -10.21 -47.23 29.44
C VAL A 5 -9.79 -45.80 29.77
N LYS A 6 -8.50 -45.58 29.78
CA LYS A 6 -7.97 -44.23 29.86
C LYS A 6 -8.22 -43.52 28.55
N SER A 7 -9.14 -42.57 28.55
CA SER A 7 -9.28 -41.63 27.47
C SER A 7 -8.06 -40.71 27.49
N SER A 8 -7.25 -40.77 26.43
CA SER A 8 -6.20 -39.82 26.16
C SER A 8 -6.86 -38.47 25.84
N PRO A 9 -6.39 -37.36 26.38
CA PRO A 9 -6.84 -36.06 25.90
C PRO A 9 -6.24 -35.83 24.51
N ASP A 10 -7.11 -35.76 23.53
CA ASP A 10 -6.76 -35.24 22.25
C ASP A 10 -6.21 -33.83 22.46
N SER A 11 -4.91 -33.73 22.38
CA SER A 11 -4.24 -32.45 22.21
C SER A 11 -4.63 -31.92 20.84
N GLN A 12 -5.70 -31.15 20.80
CA GLN A 12 -6.00 -30.28 19.69
C GLN A 12 -4.91 -29.21 19.68
N ASN A 13 -3.76 -29.57 19.13
CA ASN A 13 -2.79 -28.62 18.66
C ASN A 13 -3.38 -28.06 17.36
N SER A 14 -4.35 -27.15 17.48
CA SER A 14 -4.69 -26.26 16.40
C SER A 14 -3.47 -25.36 16.24
N ALA A 15 -2.53 -25.79 15.38
CA ALA A 15 -1.56 -24.87 14.82
C ALA A 15 -2.35 -23.66 14.36
N LEU A 16 -2.11 -22.50 14.99
CA LEU A 16 -2.58 -21.22 14.47
C LEU A 16 -2.01 -21.16 13.06
N VAL A 17 -2.85 -21.44 12.08
CA VAL A 17 -2.50 -21.21 10.68
C VAL A 17 -2.37 -19.71 10.60
N ASP A 18 -1.12 -19.22 10.57
CA ASP A 18 -0.87 -17.81 10.33
C ASP A 18 -1.63 -17.45 9.05
N ASP A 19 -2.54 -16.48 9.17
CA ASP A 19 -3.29 -15.97 8.05
C ASP A 19 -2.29 -15.45 7.02
N PRO A 20 -2.30 -15.97 5.77
CA PRO A 20 -1.32 -15.56 4.78
C PRO A 20 -1.47 -14.07 4.45
N PRO A 21 -0.38 -13.37 4.16
CA PRO A 21 -0.45 -11.97 3.72
C PRO A 21 -1.33 -11.83 2.48
N HIS A 22 -2.19 -10.82 2.49
CA HIS A 22 -3.07 -10.50 1.38
C HIS A 22 -3.21 -8.98 1.24
N VAL A 23 -3.64 -8.55 0.07
CA VAL A 23 -3.88 -7.14 -0.23
C VAL A 23 -5.37 -6.87 -0.20
N GLU A 24 -5.77 -5.79 0.46
CA GLU A 24 -7.16 -5.35 0.56
C GLU A 24 -7.25 -3.85 0.74
N PRO A 25 -8.44 -3.24 0.51
CA PRO A 25 -8.64 -1.83 0.84
C PRO A 25 -8.47 -1.57 2.33
N ALA A 26 -7.79 -0.46 2.66
CA ALA A 26 -7.71 0.02 4.03
C ALA A 26 -9.04 0.62 4.48
N THR A 27 -9.26 0.61 5.79
CA THR A 27 -10.42 1.23 6.42
C THR A 27 -9.98 2.31 7.40
N ILE A 28 -10.94 3.05 7.97
CA ILE A 28 -10.63 4.13 8.91
C ILE A 28 -9.94 3.61 10.18
N GLU A 29 -10.20 2.36 10.58
CA GLU A 29 -9.54 1.72 11.71
C GLU A 29 -8.05 1.53 11.48
N ASP A 30 -7.61 1.49 10.23
CA ASP A 30 -6.20 1.34 9.85
C ASP A 30 -5.42 2.67 9.93
N LEU A 31 -6.10 3.79 10.13
CA LEU A 31 -5.49 5.12 10.08
C LEU A 31 -4.24 5.28 10.93
N PRO A 32 -4.18 4.79 12.19
CA PRO A 32 -2.95 4.91 12.98
C PRO A 32 -1.75 4.18 12.35
N ALA A 33 -1.94 2.96 11.84
CA ALA A 33 -0.88 2.18 11.20
C ALA A 33 -0.44 2.83 9.87
N LEU A 34 -1.38 3.33 9.07
CA LEU A 34 -1.09 4.06 7.82
C LEU A 34 -0.30 5.32 8.10
N THR A 35 -0.64 6.06 9.13
CA THR A 35 0.06 7.29 9.53
C THR A 35 1.52 7.00 9.88
N GLU A 36 1.79 5.93 10.63
CA GLU A 36 3.15 5.51 10.95
C GLU A 36 3.97 5.18 9.69
N LEU A 37 3.37 4.45 8.74
CA LEU A 37 4.04 4.12 7.48
C LEU A 37 4.37 5.36 6.65
N VAL A 38 3.44 6.29 6.53
CA VAL A 38 3.67 7.53 5.75
C VAL A 38 4.68 8.42 6.45
N MET A 39 4.67 8.49 7.79
CA MET A 39 5.68 9.22 8.54
C MET A 39 7.08 8.64 8.34
N ASP A 40 7.20 7.30 8.32
CA ASP A 40 8.47 6.63 8.00
C ASP A 40 8.94 7.00 6.59
N LEU A 41 8.04 6.98 5.61
CA LEU A 41 8.35 7.39 4.25
C LEU A 41 8.84 8.84 4.18
N MET A 42 8.14 9.77 4.85
CA MET A 42 8.52 11.19 4.88
C MET A 42 9.86 11.41 5.56
N SER A 43 10.20 10.62 6.58
CA SER A 43 11.49 10.71 7.28
C SER A 43 12.69 10.40 6.39
N ARG A 44 12.48 9.69 5.28
CA ARG A 44 13.50 9.29 4.32
C ARG A 44 13.50 10.15 3.05
N SER A 45 12.57 11.10 2.96
CA SER A 45 12.43 11.99 1.81
C SER A 45 13.28 13.24 1.97
N ASP A 46 13.87 13.72 0.89
CA ASP A 46 14.53 15.02 0.84
C ASP A 46 13.54 16.19 0.65
N ASP A 47 12.33 15.88 0.16
CA ASP A 47 11.29 16.87 -0.16
C ASP A 47 10.34 17.14 1.00
N PHE A 48 10.18 16.20 1.93
CA PHE A 48 9.13 16.23 2.94
C PHE A 48 9.69 15.95 4.33
N SER A 49 8.92 16.36 5.34
CA SER A 49 9.23 16.10 6.75
C SER A 49 8.06 15.39 7.41
N PRO A 50 8.33 14.47 8.35
CA PRO A 50 7.25 13.85 9.11
C PRO A 50 6.48 14.90 9.92
N ASP A 51 5.17 14.86 9.81
CA ASP A 51 4.22 15.65 10.58
C ASP A 51 2.96 14.82 10.76
N ARG A 52 2.79 14.24 11.94
CA ARG A 52 1.70 13.30 12.21
C ARG A 52 0.33 13.89 11.88
N GLU A 53 0.10 15.13 12.28
CA GLU A 53 -1.18 15.79 12.09
C GLU A 53 -1.51 15.98 10.59
N LEU A 54 -0.52 16.41 9.81
CA LEU A 54 -0.70 16.58 8.36
C LEU A 54 -0.89 15.25 7.65
N GLN A 55 -0.07 14.25 7.92
CA GLN A 55 -0.18 12.95 7.27
C GLN A 55 -1.48 12.25 7.64
N GLU A 56 -1.88 12.30 8.91
CA GLU A 56 -3.16 11.74 9.35
C GLU A 56 -4.35 12.42 8.66
N ARG A 57 -4.32 13.74 8.56
CA ARG A 57 -5.37 14.51 7.87
C ARG A 57 -5.48 14.12 6.39
N GLY A 58 -4.35 14.03 5.70
CA GLY A 58 -4.33 13.63 4.29
C GLY A 58 -4.86 12.22 4.06
N LEU A 59 -4.43 11.27 4.87
CA LEU A 59 -4.90 9.88 4.80
C LEU A 59 -6.40 9.78 5.09
N ARG A 60 -6.89 10.49 6.08
CA ARG A 60 -8.32 10.55 6.41
C ARG A 60 -9.14 11.09 5.24
N LEU A 61 -8.67 12.15 4.58
CA LEU A 61 -9.35 12.72 3.42
C LEU A 61 -9.51 11.70 2.30
N ILE A 62 -8.52 10.86 2.07
CA ILE A 62 -8.59 9.80 1.06
C ILE A 62 -9.56 8.69 1.49
N LEU A 63 -9.44 8.22 2.72
CA LEU A 63 -10.30 7.15 3.26
C LEU A 63 -11.79 7.53 3.24
N GLU A 64 -12.10 8.81 3.44
CA GLU A 64 -13.47 9.32 3.45
C GLU A 64 -14.05 9.61 2.06
N GLN A 65 -13.22 9.55 1.01
CA GLN A 65 -13.61 9.92 -0.35
C GLN A 65 -13.27 8.83 -1.37
N PRO A 66 -13.94 7.67 -1.34
CA PRO A 66 -13.59 6.53 -2.19
C PRO A 66 -13.72 6.78 -3.69
N ASN A 67 -14.41 7.85 -4.10
CA ASN A 67 -14.48 8.26 -5.51
C ASN A 67 -13.26 9.06 -5.98
N ARG A 68 -12.44 9.54 -5.05
CA ARG A 68 -11.26 10.35 -5.35
C ARG A 68 -9.95 9.60 -5.19
N GLY A 69 -9.96 8.52 -4.44
CA GLY A 69 -8.77 7.72 -4.20
C GLY A 69 -9.05 6.47 -3.41
N ARG A 70 -8.06 5.62 -3.28
CA ARG A 70 -8.07 4.39 -2.49
C ARG A 70 -6.73 4.19 -1.85
N ILE A 71 -6.73 3.60 -0.68
CA ILE A 71 -5.53 3.09 -0.03
C ILE A 71 -5.65 1.59 0.03
N PHE A 72 -4.66 0.88 -0.51
CA PHE A 72 -4.56 -0.57 -0.37
C PHE A 72 -3.44 -0.90 0.60
N VAL A 73 -3.64 -1.94 1.38
CA VAL A 73 -2.66 -2.45 2.34
C VAL A 73 -2.35 -3.91 2.05
N VAL A 74 -1.13 -4.30 2.30
CA VAL A 74 -0.75 -5.71 2.42
C VAL A 74 -0.67 -6.02 3.91
N ARG A 75 -1.42 -7.02 4.32
CA ARG A 75 -1.57 -7.37 5.74
C ARG A 75 -1.84 -8.84 5.93
N ASN A 76 -1.57 -9.33 7.14
CA ASN A 76 -2.22 -10.50 7.68
C ASN A 76 -3.31 -10.03 8.67
N LYS A 77 -3.88 -10.94 9.43
CA LYS A 77 -5.03 -10.68 10.31
C LYS A 77 -4.91 -9.42 11.18
N ASP A 78 -3.74 -9.18 11.79
CA ASP A 78 -3.56 -8.14 12.80
C ASP A 78 -2.48 -7.11 12.43
N LYS A 79 -1.74 -7.31 11.35
CA LYS A 79 -0.53 -6.56 11.06
C LYS A 79 -0.53 -6.05 9.62
N ILE A 80 -0.30 -4.75 9.46
CA ILE A 80 -0.10 -4.11 8.16
C ILE A 80 1.40 -4.07 7.87
N PHE A 81 1.81 -4.65 6.75
CA PHE A 81 3.20 -4.70 6.31
C PHE A 81 3.56 -3.58 5.33
N GLY A 82 2.58 -3.04 4.66
CA GLY A 82 2.81 -1.97 3.69
C GLY A 82 1.52 -1.40 3.15
N MET A 83 1.65 -0.31 2.40
CA MET A 83 0.52 0.39 1.81
C MET A 83 0.88 1.02 0.48
N VAL A 84 -0.15 1.35 -0.28
CA VAL A 84 -0.07 2.19 -1.46
C VAL A 84 -1.27 3.14 -1.50
N ASN A 85 -1.01 4.37 -1.90
CA ASN A 85 -2.00 5.42 -2.01
C ASN A 85 -2.28 5.69 -3.49
N LEU A 86 -3.55 5.60 -3.89
CA LEU A 86 -4.00 5.85 -5.26
C LEU A 86 -4.91 7.06 -5.28
N LEU A 87 -4.63 7.99 -6.18
CA LEU A 87 -5.50 9.13 -6.45
C LEU A 87 -6.07 9.00 -7.86
N PHE A 88 -7.35 9.28 -8.02
CA PHE A 88 -8.05 9.16 -9.30
C PHE A 88 -8.16 10.52 -9.97
N THR A 89 -7.81 10.58 -11.23
CA THR A 89 -7.92 11.80 -12.01
C THR A 89 -8.35 11.46 -13.45
N ILE A 90 -8.46 12.45 -14.30
CA ILE A 90 -8.93 12.29 -15.66
C ILE A 90 -7.84 12.73 -16.62
N SER A 91 -7.59 11.93 -17.64
CA SER A 91 -6.66 12.25 -18.72
C SER A 91 -7.42 12.56 -20.00
N THR A 92 -7.24 13.76 -20.51
CA THR A 92 -7.77 14.13 -21.83
C THR A 92 -7.04 13.39 -22.95
N ALA A 93 -5.75 13.10 -22.75
CA ALA A 93 -4.96 12.35 -23.71
C ALA A 93 -5.42 10.88 -23.85
N ARG A 94 -5.86 10.28 -22.73
CA ARG A 94 -6.32 8.89 -22.71
C ARG A 94 -7.85 8.76 -22.82
N GLY A 95 -8.57 9.85 -22.68
CA GLY A 95 -10.02 9.89 -22.77
C GLY A 95 -10.73 9.15 -21.64
N GLY A 96 -10.18 9.17 -20.42
CA GLY A 96 -10.78 8.45 -19.31
C GLY A 96 -10.06 8.66 -18.00
N PHE A 97 -10.47 7.88 -17.00
CA PHE A 97 -9.88 7.93 -15.68
C PHE A 97 -8.49 7.31 -15.67
N VAL A 98 -7.60 7.91 -14.91
CA VAL A 98 -6.23 7.44 -14.68
C VAL A 98 -5.90 7.50 -13.20
N ILE A 99 -4.87 6.76 -12.80
CA ILE A 99 -4.40 6.68 -11.41
C ILE A 99 -3.08 7.42 -11.27
N LEU A 100 -2.97 8.23 -10.23
CA LEU A 100 -1.71 8.69 -9.69
C LEU A 100 -1.39 7.85 -8.46
N MET A 101 -0.30 7.10 -8.51
CA MET A 101 0.14 6.21 -7.44
C MET A 101 1.20 6.90 -6.60
N GLU A 102 0.95 7.07 -5.32
CA GLU A 102 1.82 7.74 -4.36
C GLU A 102 1.97 6.91 -3.08
N ASP A 103 2.90 7.31 -2.22
CA ASP A 103 3.09 6.76 -0.87
C ASP A 103 3.19 5.22 -0.85
N VAL A 104 3.98 4.66 -1.78
CA VAL A 104 4.29 3.22 -1.74
C VAL A 104 5.33 2.99 -0.66
N VAL A 105 4.94 2.35 0.41
CA VAL A 105 5.84 2.12 1.55
C VAL A 105 5.62 0.75 2.15
N ILE A 106 6.72 0.05 2.40
CA ILE A 106 6.75 -1.20 3.15
C ILE A 106 7.37 -0.92 4.51
N HIS A 107 6.77 -1.47 5.57
CA HIS A 107 7.30 -1.35 6.92
C HIS A 107 8.77 -1.81 6.96
N PRO A 108 9.66 -1.08 7.65
CA PRO A 108 11.10 -1.40 7.66
C PRO A 108 11.44 -2.84 8.02
N ASP A 109 10.69 -3.44 8.95
CA ASP A 109 10.92 -4.82 9.41
C ASP A 109 10.47 -5.89 8.42
N HIS A 110 9.78 -5.49 7.34
CA HIS A 110 9.15 -6.41 6.39
C HIS A 110 9.61 -6.20 4.94
N ARG A 111 10.70 -5.45 4.73
CA ARG A 111 11.28 -5.24 3.41
C ARG A 111 11.96 -6.50 2.89
N GLY A 112 12.04 -6.62 1.56
CA GLY A 112 12.70 -7.74 0.90
C GLY A 112 11.89 -9.05 0.91
N GLN A 113 10.59 -9.00 1.21
CA GLN A 113 9.71 -10.17 1.30
C GLN A 113 8.67 -10.26 0.17
N GLY A 114 8.76 -9.38 -0.83
CA GLY A 114 7.85 -9.40 -1.98
C GLY A 114 6.53 -8.64 -1.78
N TYR A 115 6.35 -7.92 -0.69
CA TYR A 115 5.09 -7.19 -0.42
C TYR A 115 4.86 -6.02 -1.37
N GLY A 116 5.93 -5.36 -1.81
CA GLY A 116 5.82 -4.32 -2.82
C GLY A 116 5.28 -4.84 -4.15
N ALA A 117 5.72 -6.01 -4.58
CA ALA A 117 5.22 -6.67 -5.78
C ALA A 117 3.74 -7.07 -5.61
N MET A 118 3.35 -7.60 -4.47
CA MET A 118 1.95 -7.94 -4.16
C MET A 118 1.05 -6.71 -4.29
N LEU A 119 1.45 -5.59 -3.71
CA LEU A 119 0.71 -4.32 -3.79
C LEU A 119 0.59 -3.84 -5.24
N THR A 120 1.69 -3.81 -5.97
CA THR A 120 1.72 -3.33 -7.35
C THR A 120 0.88 -4.21 -8.27
N ASP A 121 0.97 -5.52 -8.14
CA ASP A 121 0.15 -6.46 -8.91
C ASP A 121 -1.35 -6.25 -8.63
N TYR A 122 -1.70 -6.02 -7.38
CA TYR A 122 -3.09 -5.75 -6.99
C TYR A 122 -3.59 -4.43 -7.60
N VAL A 123 -2.76 -3.38 -7.59
CA VAL A 123 -3.10 -2.08 -8.20
C VAL A 123 -3.32 -2.22 -9.70
N VAL A 124 -2.45 -2.94 -10.41
CA VAL A 124 -2.59 -3.15 -11.86
C VAL A 124 -3.86 -3.92 -12.17
N ASP A 125 -4.16 -4.98 -11.41
CA ASP A 125 -5.39 -5.74 -11.57
C ASP A 125 -6.63 -4.89 -11.29
N PHE A 126 -6.62 -4.12 -10.22
CA PHE A 126 -7.68 -3.15 -9.91
C PHE A 126 -7.89 -2.15 -11.05
N ALA A 127 -6.81 -1.60 -11.58
CA ALA A 127 -6.87 -0.64 -12.69
C ALA A 127 -7.52 -1.24 -13.93
N ARG A 128 -7.16 -2.49 -14.27
CA ARG A 128 -7.77 -3.21 -15.39
C ARG A 128 -9.27 -3.46 -15.18
N ARG A 129 -9.64 -3.97 -14.00
CA ARG A 129 -11.03 -4.26 -13.67
C ARG A 129 -11.91 -3.03 -13.66
N LYS A 130 -11.38 -1.88 -13.26
CA LYS A 130 -12.11 -0.60 -13.19
C LYS A 130 -11.95 0.26 -14.44
N ASN A 131 -11.26 -0.25 -15.46
CA ASN A 131 -11.07 0.42 -16.74
C ASN A 131 -10.30 1.75 -16.62
N PHE A 132 -9.34 1.83 -15.72
CA PHE A 132 -8.37 2.91 -15.70
C PHE A 132 -7.41 2.79 -16.88
N LYS A 133 -7.01 3.91 -17.47
CA LYS A 133 -6.25 3.93 -18.73
C LYS A 133 -4.75 4.05 -18.54
N ARG A 134 -4.29 4.45 -17.34
CA ARG A 134 -2.87 4.66 -17.05
C ARG A 134 -2.67 4.69 -15.54
N ILE A 135 -1.50 4.25 -15.11
CA ILE A 135 -0.99 4.49 -13.75
C ILE A 135 0.27 5.32 -13.89
N THR A 136 0.27 6.51 -13.29
CA THR A 136 1.47 7.34 -13.15
C THR A 136 1.99 7.21 -11.74
N LEU A 137 3.28 6.98 -11.61
CA LEU A 137 3.97 6.84 -10.34
C LEU A 137 4.88 8.04 -10.12
N LEU A 138 4.80 8.64 -8.92
CA LEU A 138 5.81 9.55 -8.42
C LEU A 138 6.63 8.82 -7.37
N THR A 139 7.92 8.66 -7.61
CA THR A 139 8.85 7.99 -6.71
C THR A 139 10.05 8.89 -6.42
N ASP A 140 10.72 8.62 -5.29
CA ASP A 140 11.90 9.38 -4.90
C ASP A 140 13.01 9.19 -5.93
N ARG A 141 13.52 10.32 -6.44
CA ARG A 141 14.60 10.36 -7.42
C ARG A 141 15.90 9.78 -6.88
N MET A 142 16.13 9.89 -5.58
CA MET A 142 17.36 9.45 -4.93
C MET A 142 17.44 7.94 -4.71
N SER A 143 16.33 7.22 -4.83
CA SER A 143 16.27 5.78 -4.60
C SER A 143 16.43 4.99 -5.90
N ALA A 144 17.66 4.64 -6.25
CA ALA A 144 17.95 3.79 -7.41
C ALA A 144 17.31 2.40 -7.29
N GLU A 145 17.25 1.86 -6.07
CA GLU A 145 16.63 0.56 -5.79
C GLU A 145 15.12 0.58 -6.08
N SER A 146 14.42 1.60 -5.61
CA SER A 146 12.98 1.77 -5.89
C SER A 146 12.72 1.96 -7.38
N GLN A 147 13.53 2.75 -8.06
CA GLN A 147 13.39 2.96 -9.50
C GLN A 147 13.56 1.66 -10.28
N GLU A 148 14.55 0.85 -9.93
CA GLU A 148 14.77 -0.44 -10.56
C GLU A 148 13.60 -1.40 -10.28
N PHE A 149 13.09 -1.42 -9.05
CA PHE A 149 11.92 -2.21 -8.69
C PHE A 149 10.72 -1.86 -9.58
N PHE A 150 10.40 -0.58 -9.73
CA PHE A 150 9.26 -0.16 -10.54
C PHE A 150 9.45 -0.44 -12.03
N LYS A 151 10.66 -0.33 -12.55
CA LYS A 151 10.95 -0.76 -13.93
C LYS A 151 10.64 -2.24 -14.14
N LYS A 152 11.01 -3.08 -13.20
CA LYS A 152 10.68 -4.52 -13.23
C LYS A 152 9.17 -4.77 -13.16
N GLN A 153 8.42 -3.88 -12.53
CA GLN A 153 6.96 -3.94 -12.47
C GLN A 153 6.28 -3.38 -13.73
N GLY A 154 7.03 -2.99 -14.76
CA GLY A 154 6.51 -2.52 -16.02
C GLY A 154 6.36 -1.00 -16.16
N PHE A 155 6.84 -0.24 -15.19
CA PHE A 155 6.85 1.22 -15.27
C PHE A 155 8.03 1.71 -16.09
N GLU A 156 7.79 2.73 -16.90
CA GLU A 156 8.80 3.39 -17.71
C GLU A 156 8.85 4.87 -17.36
N TYR A 157 10.00 5.50 -17.56
CA TYR A 157 10.09 6.95 -17.37
C TYR A 157 9.21 7.68 -18.37
N SER A 158 8.45 8.63 -17.87
CA SER A 158 7.67 9.56 -18.68
C SER A 158 8.54 10.72 -19.18
N ASN A 159 8.14 11.34 -20.27
CA ASN A 159 8.73 12.60 -20.74
C ASN A 159 8.17 13.82 -19.97
N MET A 160 7.20 13.61 -19.07
CA MET A 160 6.64 14.67 -18.25
C MET A 160 7.51 14.88 -17.03
N ILE A 161 7.74 16.14 -16.67
CA ILE A 161 8.54 16.52 -15.49
C ILE A 161 7.60 17.15 -14.48
N PRO A 162 7.55 16.64 -13.23
CA PRO A 162 6.75 17.27 -12.19
C PRO A 162 7.38 18.61 -11.78
N MET A 163 6.57 19.65 -11.77
CA MET A 163 6.93 20.97 -11.25
C MET A 163 5.98 21.30 -10.11
N ARG A 164 6.48 21.97 -9.06
CA ARG A 164 5.73 22.24 -7.85
C ARG A 164 5.78 23.69 -7.48
N ARG A 165 4.64 24.23 -7.08
CA ARG A 165 4.52 25.51 -6.38
C ARG A 165 3.66 25.28 -5.14
N ILE A 166 4.23 25.53 -3.97
CA ILE A 166 3.52 25.38 -2.71
C ILE A 166 2.53 26.55 -2.55
N ILE A 167 1.34 26.24 -2.10
CA ILE A 167 0.30 27.23 -1.79
C ILE A 167 0.23 27.38 -0.27
N ASP A 168 0.42 28.57 0.20
CA ASP A 168 0.40 28.97 1.62
C ASP A 168 -0.86 29.75 1.98
#